data_aa5791eedd29623548e28c0d42824411
#
_entry.id   aa5791eedd29623548e28c0d42824411
#
_cell.length_a   1.000
_cell.length_b   1.000
_cell.length_c   1.000
_cell.angle_alpha   90.00
_cell.angle_beta   90.00
_cell.angle_gamma   90.00
#
_symmetry.space_group_name_H-M   'P 1'
#
loop_
_entity.id
_entity.type
_entity.pdbx_description
1 polymer ?
#
loop_
_entity_poly.entity_id
_entity_poly.type
_entity_poly.pdbx_seq_one_letter_code
_entity_poly.pdbx_strand_id
1 'polypeptide(L)'
;MIRFLVPFLLGVAACALALQNPDLPAQDKKDEKKGEKKGGKGGPAGVIKPKMEDTIKANVYADNWFVLYINNKLTIIDSIDFIPHNVISVDILPEYPMTIAVLAKDNADPKTGLEYGDHIGDGGFILKFVDGTVTNAKWKAKCFFTGPLDRDVKNPKVKHEPIPDNWWAVDFDDSKWDNATEYTEERVNPKEHFFKFDFKDAKWVWTADLDLDNTVVFRYRVEKPDWKPRWNTRPNHDISGAIPWRSVK
;
A
#
# COMPACT_ATOMS: atom_id res chain seq x y z
N MET A 1 20.76 -21.61 -60.75
CA MET A 1 20.21 -22.95 -60.99
C MET A 1 19.42 -23.40 -59.81
N ILE A 2 18.16 -23.69 -60.13
CA ILE A 2 17.21 -24.60 -59.44
C ILE A 2 16.67 -24.19 -58.08
N ARG A 3 15.42 -23.74 -58.18
CA ARG A 3 14.39 -23.61 -57.13
C ARG A 3 14.00 -24.98 -56.57
N PHE A 4 13.68 -25.04 -55.27
CA PHE A 4 12.59 -25.91 -54.77
C PHE A 4 11.78 -25.18 -53.70
N LEU A 5 10.56 -24.84 -54.10
CA LEU A 5 9.44 -24.52 -53.21
C LEU A 5 8.82 -25.86 -52.79
N VAL A 6 8.58 -26.00 -51.50
CA VAL A 6 7.63 -27.00 -51.00
C VAL A 6 6.61 -26.29 -50.10
N PRO A 7 5.32 -26.32 -50.43
CA PRO A 7 4.27 -25.84 -49.55
C PRO A 7 3.86 -26.96 -48.60
N PHE A 8 3.97 -26.72 -47.29
CA PHE A 8 3.36 -27.58 -46.29
C PHE A 8 2.03 -26.95 -45.82
N LEU A 9 0.95 -27.47 -46.39
CA LEU A 9 -0.40 -27.31 -45.84
C LEU A 9 -0.53 -28.28 -44.67
N LEU A 10 -0.77 -27.78 -43.47
CA LEU A 10 -1.22 -28.58 -42.35
C LEU A 10 -2.46 -27.93 -41.78
N GLY A 11 -3.51 -28.73 -41.85
CA GLY A 11 -4.85 -28.38 -41.42
C GLY A 11 -4.96 -28.19 -39.92
N VAL A 12 -5.70 -27.16 -39.55
CA VAL A 12 -6.15 -26.92 -38.20
C VAL A 12 -7.36 -27.81 -37.92
N ALA A 13 -7.15 -28.90 -37.19
CA ALA A 13 -8.21 -29.64 -36.58
C ALA A 13 -8.61 -28.98 -35.26
N ALA A 14 -9.71 -28.28 -35.23
CA ALA A 14 -10.30 -27.77 -34.01
C ALA A 14 -10.93 -28.94 -33.23
N CYS A 15 -10.23 -29.40 -32.18
CA CYS A 15 -10.84 -30.23 -31.13
C CYS A 15 -11.48 -29.31 -30.08
N ALA A 16 -12.80 -29.13 -30.23
CA ALA A 16 -13.62 -28.60 -29.16
C ALA A 16 -13.81 -29.68 -28.08
N LEU A 17 -13.01 -29.66 -27.03
CA LEU A 17 -13.29 -30.41 -25.81
C LEU A 17 -14.27 -29.62 -24.96
N ALA A 18 -15.52 -29.99 -25.02
CA ALA A 18 -16.54 -29.58 -24.05
C ALA A 18 -16.21 -30.27 -22.71
N LEU A 19 -15.65 -29.50 -21.80
CA LEU A 19 -15.58 -29.88 -20.38
C LEU A 19 -16.97 -29.73 -19.79
N GLN A 20 -17.71 -30.86 -19.70
CA GLN A 20 -18.91 -30.99 -18.90
C GLN A 20 -18.50 -30.89 -17.43
N ASN A 21 -18.87 -29.80 -16.76
CA ASN A 21 -18.82 -29.72 -15.31
C ASN A 21 -19.84 -30.70 -14.72
N PRO A 22 -19.44 -31.56 -13.77
CA PRO A 22 -20.41 -32.38 -13.05
C PRO A 22 -21.25 -31.49 -12.14
N ASP A 23 -22.56 -31.79 -12.14
CA ASP A 23 -23.62 -31.15 -11.41
C ASP A 23 -23.29 -30.76 -9.99
N LEU A 24 -23.31 -29.46 -9.73
CA LEU A 24 -23.49 -28.93 -8.37
C LEU A 24 -24.96 -29.14 -8.01
N PRO A 25 -25.29 -29.72 -6.85
CA PRO A 25 -26.67 -29.90 -6.43
C PRO A 25 -27.38 -28.53 -6.33
N ALA A 26 -28.53 -28.45 -6.97
CA ALA A 26 -29.40 -27.30 -6.89
C ALA A 26 -29.72 -26.97 -5.43
N GLN A 27 -29.34 -25.77 -5.00
CA GLN A 27 -29.79 -25.23 -3.71
C GLN A 27 -31.32 -25.00 -3.82
N ASP A 28 -32.07 -25.81 -3.11
CA ASP A 28 -33.48 -25.59 -2.88
C ASP A 28 -33.71 -24.18 -2.36
N LYS A 29 -34.44 -23.38 -3.12
CA LYS A 29 -35.02 -22.13 -2.62
C LYS A 29 -36.02 -22.48 -1.55
N LYS A 30 -35.56 -22.50 -0.29
CA LYS A 30 -36.45 -22.47 0.86
C LYS A 30 -37.12 -21.10 0.90
N ASP A 31 -38.42 -21.10 0.79
CA ASP A 31 -39.29 -19.96 1.03
C ASP A 31 -38.85 -19.24 2.32
N GLU A 32 -38.39 -18.01 2.18
CA GLU A 32 -38.20 -17.11 3.32
C GLU A 32 -39.58 -16.78 3.91
N LYS A 33 -39.99 -17.58 4.89
CA LYS A 33 -41.01 -17.13 5.83
C LYS A 33 -40.49 -15.83 6.46
N LYS A 34 -41.21 -14.72 6.19
CA LYS A 34 -41.09 -13.47 6.95
C LYS A 34 -41.13 -13.78 8.44
N GLY A 35 -39.98 -14.00 9.03
CA GLY A 35 -39.83 -14.06 10.47
C GLY A 35 -40.06 -12.67 11.04
N GLU A 36 -41.06 -12.54 11.88
CA GLU A 36 -41.28 -11.38 12.75
C GLU A 36 -39.93 -10.96 13.36
N LYS A 37 -39.56 -9.70 13.14
CA LYS A 37 -38.45 -9.07 13.85
C LYS A 37 -38.74 -9.13 15.35
N LYS A 38 -38.29 -10.19 16.01
CA LYS A 38 -38.12 -10.16 17.46
C LYS A 38 -37.18 -9.01 17.79
N GLY A 39 -37.72 -7.98 18.42
CA GLY A 39 -36.96 -6.82 18.83
C GLY A 39 -35.70 -7.27 19.55
N GLY A 40 -34.53 -6.97 18.97
CA GLY A 40 -33.25 -7.25 19.59
C GLY A 40 -33.25 -6.59 20.96
N LYS A 41 -32.98 -7.36 22.00
CA LYS A 41 -32.73 -6.83 23.33
C LYS A 41 -31.68 -5.74 23.17
N GLY A 42 -32.10 -4.48 23.41
CA GLY A 42 -31.20 -3.34 23.36
C GLY A 42 -30.00 -3.65 24.26
N GLY A 43 -28.81 -3.54 23.68
CA GLY A 43 -27.59 -3.55 24.49
C GLY A 43 -27.66 -2.46 25.56
N PRO A 44 -26.74 -2.42 26.52
CA PRO A 44 -26.76 -1.42 27.59
C PRO A 44 -26.95 -0.04 26.97
N ALA A 45 -27.93 0.72 27.48
CA ALA A 45 -28.26 2.03 26.96
C ALA A 45 -27.00 2.90 26.86
N GLY A 46 -26.71 3.41 25.69
CA GLY A 46 -25.59 4.32 25.47
C GLY A 46 -24.38 3.73 24.71
N VAL A 47 -24.33 2.45 24.37
CA VAL A 47 -23.22 1.87 23.58
C VAL A 47 -23.49 2.03 22.09
N ILE A 48 -22.64 2.82 21.41
CA ILE A 48 -22.68 3.04 19.97
C ILE A 48 -21.40 2.45 19.37
N LYS A 49 -21.55 1.42 18.53
CA LYS A 49 -20.44 0.76 17.83
C LYS A 49 -20.17 1.41 16.46
N PRO A 50 -18.92 1.37 15.95
CA PRO A 50 -18.66 1.72 14.57
C PRO A 50 -19.35 0.74 13.62
N LYS A 51 -19.69 1.22 12.41
CA LYS A 51 -20.26 0.46 11.31
C LYS A 51 -19.41 0.63 10.06
N MET A 52 -19.70 -0.14 9.02
CA MET A 52 -19.01 0.00 7.72
C MET A 52 -19.17 1.40 7.11
N GLU A 53 -20.30 2.06 7.33
CA GLU A 53 -20.56 3.45 6.89
C GLU A 53 -19.63 4.48 7.51
N ASP A 54 -18.98 4.15 8.63
CA ASP A 54 -18.01 5.01 9.31
C ASP A 54 -16.60 4.85 8.73
N THR A 55 -16.38 3.88 7.85
CA THR A 55 -15.08 3.64 7.24
C THR A 55 -14.87 4.51 5.99
N ILE A 56 -13.61 4.71 5.64
CA ILE A 56 -13.20 5.32 4.38
C ILE A 56 -12.26 4.38 3.63
N LYS A 57 -12.35 4.39 2.30
CA LYS A 57 -11.45 3.65 1.44
C LYS A 57 -10.09 4.34 1.39
N ALA A 58 -9.03 3.55 1.56
CA ALA A 58 -7.64 3.95 1.39
C ALA A 58 -7.02 3.16 0.23
N ASN A 59 -6.51 3.85 -0.77
CA ASN A 59 -5.68 3.28 -1.83
C ASN A 59 -4.23 3.70 -1.60
N VAL A 60 -3.32 2.73 -1.62
CA VAL A 60 -1.89 2.95 -1.34
C VAL A 60 -1.06 2.12 -2.31
N TYR A 61 -0.01 2.73 -2.82
CA TYR A 61 0.96 2.08 -3.68
C TYR A 61 2.35 2.65 -3.42
N ALA A 62 3.35 1.78 -3.41
CA ALA A 62 4.75 2.19 -3.42
C ALA A 62 5.52 1.37 -4.46
N ASP A 63 6.52 1.97 -5.00
CA ASP A 63 7.53 1.33 -5.79
C ASP A 63 8.75 1.10 -4.88
N ASN A 64 8.97 -0.08 -4.27
CA ASN A 64 8.30 -1.37 -4.52
C ASN A 64 7.40 -1.79 -3.34
N TRP A 65 7.73 -1.46 -2.11
CA TRP A 65 7.15 -2.02 -0.89
C TRP A 65 6.89 -0.95 0.17
N PHE A 66 5.88 -1.15 1.02
CA PHE A 66 5.59 -0.23 2.11
C PHE A 66 4.97 -0.90 3.34
N VAL A 67 5.11 -0.20 4.46
CA VAL A 67 4.32 -0.41 5.67
C VAL A 67 3.71 0.92 6.11
N LEU A 68 2.43 0.88 6.51
CA LEU A 68 1.67 2.07 6.86
C LEU A 68 1.07 1.95 8.26
N TYR A 69 1.27 3.01 9.04
CA TYR A 69 0.68 3.21 10.35
C TYR A 69 -0.28 4.39 10.33
N ILE A 70 -1.38 4.25 11.07
CA ILE A 70 -2.33 5.34 11.35
C ILE A 70 -2.53 5.42 12.86
N ASN A 71 -2.28 6.60 13.45
CA ASN A 71 -2.45 6.86 14.88
C ASN A 71 -1.83 5.75 15.75
N ASN A 72 -0.54 5.48 15.59
CA ASN A 72 0.24 4.45 16.28
C ASN A 72 -0.14 2.99 15.94
N LYS A 73 -1.09 2.76 15.05
CA LYS A 73 -1.55 1.41 14.72
C LYS A 73 -1.01 1.00 13.37
N LEU A 74 -0.37 -0.16 13.32
CA LEU A 74 -0.05 -0.82 12.05
C LEU A 74 -1.37 -1.10 11.32
N THR A 75 -1.53 -0.51 10.14
CA THR A 75 -2.77 -0.57 9.38
C THR A 75 -2.61 -1.42 8.13
N ILE A 76 -1.50 -1.26 7.42
CA ILE A 76 -1.22 -1.98 6.17
C ILE A 76 0.24 -2.42 6.17
N ILE A 77 0.47 -3.66 5.73
CA ILE A 77 1.77 -4.15 5.29
C ILE A 77 1.58 -4.65 3.86
N ASP A 78 2.42 -4.21 2.94
CA ASP A 78 2.45 -4.83 1.63
C ASP A 78 2.92 -6.28 1.79
N SER A 79 2.08 -7.22 1.38
CA SER A 79 2.35 -8.65 1.50
C SER A 79 3.23 -9.19 0.37
N ILE A 80 3.49 -8.37 -0.64
CA ILE A 80 4.35 -8.70 -1.77
C ILE A 80 5.59 -7.81 -1.64
N ASP A 81 6.65 -8.39 -1.11
CA ASP A 81 7.90 -7.69 -0.80
C ASP A 81 8.86 -7.60 -1.98
N PHE A 82 8.37 -7.91 -3.17
CA PHE A 82 9.09 -7.88 -4.43
C PHE A 82 8.12 -7.65 -5.59
N ILE A 83 8.59 -7.66 -6.83
CA ILE A 83 7.72 -7.54 -8.01
C ILE A 83 6.70 -8.69 -8.07
N PRO A 84 5.48 -8.42 -8.56
CA PRO A 84 4.97 -7.17 -9.11
C PRO A 84 4.62 -6.16 -8.03
N HIS A 85 4.73 -4.87 -8.37
CA HIS A 85 4.26 -3.77 -7.52
C HIS A 85 2.78 -3.94 -7.20
N ASN A 86 2.40 -3.63 -5.98
CA ASN A 86 1.10 -3.95 -5.46
C ASN A 86 0.33 -2.71 -5.00
N VAL A 87 -0.88 -2.50 -5.53
CA VAL A 87 -1.81 -1.53 -4.96
C VAL A 87 -2.62 -2.21 -3.88
N ILE A 88 -2.61 -1.66 -2.69
CA ILE A 88 -3.47 -2.11 -1.59
C ILE A 88 -4.63 -1.15 -1.43
N SER A 89 -5.84 -1.70 -1.47
CA SER A 89 -7.09 -0.95 -1.22
C SER A 89 -7.80 -1.54 -0.01
N VAL A 90 -7.96 -0.74 1.04
CA VAL A 90 -8.49 -1.19 2.32
C VAL A 90 -9.49 -0.18 2.90
N ASP A 91 -10.44 -0.67 3.70
CA ASP A 91 -11.33 0.19 4.48
C ASP A 91 -10.70 0.46 5.84
N ILE A 92 -10.54 1.73 6.18
CA ILE A 92 -10.03 2.18 7.48
C ILE A 92 -11.11 2.91 8.26
N LEU A 93 -11.07 2.80 9.59
CA LEU A 93 -11.92 3.59 10.48
C LEU A 93 -11.15 4.85 10.90
N PRO A 94 -11.46 6.02 10.31
CA PRO A 94 -10.67 7.23 10.54
C PRO A 94 -10.89 7.80 11.93
N GLU A 95 -9.84 8.37 12.52
CA GLU A 95 -9.88 9.16 13.76
C GLU A 95 -9.00 10.39 13.59
N TYR A 96 -9.61 11.55 13.75
CA TYR A 96 -8.89 12.81 13.59
C TYR A 96 -8.64 13.49 14.96
N PRO A 97 -7.48 14.17 15.12
CA PRO A 97 -6.42 14.31 14.12
C PRO A 97 -5.82 12.95 13.77
N MET A 98 -5.52 12.75 12.48
CA MET A 98 -4.99 11.48 11.98
C MET A 98 -3.54 11.65 11.57
N THR A 99 -2.63 10.98 12.28
CA THR A 99 -1.21 10.89 11.90
C THR A 99 -1.01 9.65 11.03
N ILE A 100 -0.52 9.87 9.82
CA ILE A 100 -0.17 8.83 8.85
C ILE A 100 1.34 8.76 8.81
N ALA A 101 1.92 7.57 9.00
CA ALA A 101 3.34 7.33 8.88
C ALA A 101 3.59 6.12 7.99
N VAL A 102 4.45 6.26 6.99
CA VAL A 102 4.74 5.24 5.99
C VAL A 102 6.24 5.04 5.89
N LEU A 103 6.68 3.80 5.93
CA LEU A 103 8.01 3.40 5.50
C LEU A 103 7.85 2.80 4.11
N ALA A 104 8.43 3.42 3.10
CA ALA A 104 8.47 2.92 1.74
C ALA A 104 9.90 2.53 1.36
N LYS A 105 10.03 1.50 0.56
CA LYS A 105 11.31 0.94 0.13
C LYS A 105 11.29 0.63 -1.35
N ASP A 106 12.36 1.05 -2.01
CA ASP A 106 12.77 0.51 -3.27
C ASP A 106 13.46 -0.87 -3.09
N ASN A 107 13.49 -1.67 -4.14
CA ASN A 107 14.02 -3.04 -4.14
C ASN A 107 15.56 -3.09 -4.29
N ALA A 108 16.26 -2.17 -3.70
CA ALA A 108 17.70 -2.07 -3.79
C ALA A 108 18.42 -3.02 -2.83
N ASP A 109 19.48 -3.66 -3.31
CA ASP A 109 20.38 -4.47 -2.48
C ASP A 109 21.04 -3.61 -1.36
N PRO A 110 20.97 -4.02 -0.10
CA PRO A 110 21.43 -3.20 1.02
C PRO A 110 22.95 -2.95 1.06
N LYS A 111 23.74 -3.66 0.27
CA LYS A 111 25.20 -3.50 0.22
C LYS A 111 25.63 -2.64 -0.96
N THR A 112 24.84 -2.61 -2.00
CA THR A 112 25.21 -1.93 -3.25
C THR A 112 24.29 -0.76 -3.60
N GLY A 113 23.05 -0.77 -3.14
CA GLY A 113 22.04 0.18 -3.57
C GLY A 113 21.59 -0.03 -5.01
N LEU A 114 21.86 -1.19 -5.59
CA LEU A 114 21.49 -1.53 -6.96
C LEU A 114 20.33 -2.52 -6.96
N GLU A 115 19.44 -2.38 -7.92
CA GLU A 115 18.47 -3.38 -8.27
C GLU A 115 19.08 -4.38 -9.27
N TYR A 116 18.67 -5.64 -9.16
CA TYR A 116 19.09 -6.72 -10.09
C TYR A 116 20.60 -6.82 -10.33
N GLY A 117 21.40 -6.20 -9.48
CA GLY A 117 22.85 -6.28 -9.48
C GLY A 117 23.58 -5.20 -10.30
N ASP A 118 22.93 -4.50 -11.19
CA ASP A 118 23.58 -3.52 -12.08
C ASP A 118 22.70 -2.30 -12.45
N HIS A 119 21.46 -2.23 -11.96
CA HIS A 119 20.57 -1.11 -12.24
C HIS A 119 20.48 -0.17 -11.04
N ILE A 120 20.47 1.12 -11.32
CA ILE A 120 20.02 2.13 -10.36
C ILE A 120 18.51 2.03 -10.35
N GLY A 121 17.94 1.92 -9.16
CA GLY A 121 16.50 1.82 -8.96
C GLY A 121 15.78 3.15 -9.17
N ASP A 122 14.54 3.13 -8.85
CA ASP A 122 13.68 4.30 -8.74
C ASP A 122 12.73 4.10 -7.56
N GLY A 123 12.17 5.17 -7.07
CA GLY A 123 11.23 5.12 -5.97
C GLY A 123 9.90 5.71 -6.37
N GLY A 124 8.95 5.64 -5.48
CA GLY A 124 7.67 6.28 -5.68
C GLY A 124 6.65 5.84 -4.63
N PHE A 125 5.94 6.81 -4.09
CA PHE A 125 4.87 6.54 -3.15
C PHE A 125 3.67 7.40 -3.48
N ILE A 126 2.48 6.79 -3.48
CA ILE A 126 1.22 7.50 -3.68
C ILE A 126 0.13 6.94 -2.77
N LEU A 127 -0.67 7.83 -2.19
CA LEU A 127 -1.77 7.47 -1.31
C LEU A 127 -2.97 8.38 -1.58
N LYS A 128 -4.16 7.78 -1.57
CA LYS A 128 -5.42 8.50 -1.57
C LYS A 128 -6.42 7.85 -0.63
N PHE A 129 -7.00 8.66 0.24
CA PHE A 129 -8.19 8.31 1.01
C PHE A 129 -9.42 9.00 0.43
N VAL A 130 -10.57 8.36 0.52
CA VAL A 130 -11.83 8.92 0.00
C VAL A 130 -12.25 10.21 0.70
N ASP A 131 -11.75 10.47 1.91
CA ASP A 131 -12.01 11.70 2.66
C ASP A 131 -11.28 12.95 2.13
N GLY A 132 -10.51 12.79 1.05
CA GLY A 132 -9.72 13.84 0.42
C GLY A 132 -8.26 13.91 0.90
N THR A 133 -7.83 13.04 1.79
CA THR A 133 -6.41 12.93 2.16
C THR A 133 -5.63 12.32 1.00
N VAL A 134 -4.61 13.05 0.53
CA VAL A 134 -3.77 12.64 -0.60
C VAL A 134 -2.30 12.95 -0.36
N THR A 135 -1.43 12.21 -1.00
CA THR A 135 0.00 12.54 -1.06
C THR A 135 0.24 13.81 -1.90
N ASN A 136 1.13 14.65 -1.41
CA ASN A 136 1.59 15.89 -2.05
C ASN A 136 2.85 16.41 -1.33
N ALA A 137 3.41 17.53 -1.78
CA ALA A 137 4.59 18.16 -1.19
C ALA A 137 4.42 18.67 0.26
N LYS A 138 3.25 18.55 0.90
CA LYS A 138 3.07 18.90 2.32
C LYS A 138 3.46 17.75 3.27
N TRP A 139 3.65 16.55 2.75
CA TRP A 139 4.12 15.42 3.53
C TRP A 139 5.58 15.64 3.93
N LYS A 140 5.95 15.22 5.12
CA LYS A 140 7.35 15.11 5.53
C LYS A 140 7.95 13.84 4.98
N ALA A 141 9.23 13.92 4.55
CA ALA A 141 9.99 12.80 4.03
C ALA A 141 11.43 12.81 4.54
N LYS A 142 11.97 11.63 4.84
CA LYS A 142 13.39 11.47 5.17
C LYS A 142 13.90 10.13 4.65
N CYS A 143 15.04 10.18 3.94
CA CYS A 143 15.74 8.98 3.50
C CYS A 143 16.60 8.41 4.63
N PHE A 144 16.69 7.07 4.69
CA PHE A 144 17.49 6.30 5.64
C PHE A 144 18.45 5.33 4.95
N PHE A 145 18.30 5.12 3.64
CA PHE A 145 19.20 4.31 2.85
C PHE A 145 19.34 4.90 1.45
N THR A 146 20.55 5.36 1.13
CA THR A 146 20.90 5.95 -0.16
C THR A 146 22.00 5.13 -0.84
N GLY A 147 21.88 4.85 -2.12
CA GLY A 147 22.89 4.18 -2.92
C GLY A 147 22.39 3.77 -4.31
N PRO A 148 23.31 3.54 -5.25
CA PRO A 148 24.77 3.70 -5.13
C PRO A 148 25.18 5.17 -5.12
N LEU A 149 26.05 5.56 -4.16
CA LEU A 149 26.56 6.93 -4.08
C LEU A 149 27.30 7.29 -5.37
N ASP A 150 27.21 8.55 -5.78
CA ASP A 150 27.81 9.08 -7.00
C ASP A 150 27.37 8.36 -8.29
N ARG A 151 26.31 7.54 -8.22
CA ARG A 151 25.83 6.67 -9.31
C ARG A 151 26.89 5.70 -9.82
N ASP A 152 27.85 5.33 -8.98
CA ASP A 152 28.93 4.40 -9.36
C ASP A 152 28.46 2.95 -9.23
N VAL A 153 27.90 2.42 -10.34
CA VAL A 153 27.43 1.02 -10.43
C VAL A 153 28.57 -0.01 -10.44
N LYS A 154 29.82 0.43 -10.72
CA LYS A 154 30.97 -0.49 -10.80
C LYS A 154 31.61 -0.71 -9.43
N ASN A 155 31.65 0.33 -8.60
CA ASN A 155 32.18 0.28 -7.25
C ASN A 155 31.14 0.89 -6.29
N PRO A 156 29.96 0.28 -6.15
CA PRO A 156 28.85 0.89 -5.45
C PRO A 156 29.19 1.08 -3.97
N LYS A 157 28.88 2.27 -3.48
CA LYS A 157 28.92 2.61 -2.06
C LYS A 157 27.56 3.03 -1.60
N VAL A 158 27.25 2.78 -0.36
CA VAL A 158 25.94 3.09 0.21
C VAL A 158 26.07 3.87 1.50
N LYS A 159 25.01 4.59 1.84
CA LYS A 159 24.85 5.27 3.12
C LYS A 159 23.59 4.75 3.80
N HIS A 160 23.75 4.29 5.04
CA HIS A 160 22.65 3.91 5.91
C HIS A 160 22.57 4.86 7.10
N GLU A 161 21.37 5.24 7.46
CA GLU A 161 21.05 5.89 8.72
C GLU A 161 20.09 5.00 9.51
N PRO A 162 20.20 4.91 10.85
CA PRO A 162 19.25 4.15 11.64
C PRO A 162 17.87 4.81 11.59
N ILE A 163 16.85 4.02 11.29
CA ILE A 163 15.46 4.48 11.38
C ILE A 163 15.10 4.53 12.88
N PRO A 164 14.58 5.66 13.38
CA PRO A 164 14.14 5.74 14.78
C PRO A 164 13.09 4.69 15.11
N ASP A 165 13.18 4.04 16.26
CA ASP A 165 12.25 2.96 16.66
C ASP A 165 10.79 3.39 16.72
N ASN A 166 10.54 4.69 16.94
CA ASN A 166 9.21 5.28 17.08
C ASN A 166 8.82 6.20 15.92
N TRP A 167 9.42 6.04 14.74
CA TRP A 167 9.16 6.88 13.57
C TRP A 167 7.66 6.97 13.20
N TRP A 168 6.87 6.01 13.60
CA TRP A 168 5.43 5.91 13.35
C TRP A 168 4.57 6.54 14.44
N ALA A 169 5.16 6.95 15.57
CA ALA A 169 4.42 7.46 16.73
C ALA A 169 3.77 8.82 16.44
N VAL A 170 2.59 9.07 17.03
CA VAL A 170 1.84 10.33 16.85
C VAL A 170 2.64 11.53 17.37
N ASP A 171 3.42 11.33 18.43
CA ASP A 171 4.25 12.35 19.11
C ASP A 171 5.69 12.41 18.58
N PHE A 172 6.02 11.67 17.52
CA PHE A 172 7.34 11.74 16.91
C PHE A 172 7.58 13.13 16.28
N ASP A 173 8.73 13.73 16.59
CA ASP A 173 9.14 15.02 16.06
C ASP A 173 9.80 14.89 14.68
N ASP A 174 9.01 15.20 13.64
CA ASP A 174 9.46 15.25 12.25
C ASP A 174 9.68 16.69 11.74
N SER A 175 9.72 17.67 12.63
CA SER A 175 9.82 19.09 12.27
C SER A 175 11.07 19.45 11.47
N LYS A 176 12.15 18.68 11.65
CA LYS A 176 13.45 18.84 10.96
C LYS A 176 13.53 18.07 9.65
N TRP A 177 12.51 17.30 9.29
CA TRP A 177 12.49 16.58 8.03
C TRP A 177 12.10 17.51 6.90
N ASP A 178 12.64 17.26 5.73
CA ASP A 178 12.25 17.96 4.52
C ASP A 178 10.82 17.64 4.13
N ASN A 179 10.26 18.45 3.27
CA ASN A 179 9.01 18.11 2.60
C ASN A 179 9.29 17.13 1.47
N ALA A 180 8.33 16.27 1.21
CA ALA A 180 8.38 15.36 0.06
C ALA A 180 8.45 16.15 -1.27
N THR A 181 9.15 15.59 -2.23
CA THR A 181 9.19 16.09 -3.61
C THR A 181 8.10 15.39 -4.42
N GLU A 182 7.35 16.17 -5.20
CA GLU A 182 6.35 15.63 -6.13
C GLU A 182 7.00 15.23 -7.45
N TYR A 183 6.56 14.09 -7.97
CA TYR A 183 7.00 13.56 -9.26
C TYR A 183 5.81 13.34 -10.18
N THR A 184 6.08 13.32 -11.49
CA THR A 184 5.06 12.98 -12.47
C THR A 184 4.91 11.46 -12.57
N GLU A 185 3.74 11.01 -13.00
CA GLU A 185 3.48 9.59 -13.27
C GLU A 185 4.44 9.03 -14.32
N GLU A 186 4.78 9.84 -15.34
CA GLU A 186 5.77 9.46 -16.36
C GLU A 186 7.16 9.20 -15.75
N ARG A 187 7.56 10.02 -14.76
CA ARG A 187 8.89 9.87 -14.13
C ARG A 187 8.97 8.64 -13.22
N VAL A 188 7.91 8.30 -12.52
CA VAL A 188 7.83 7.11 -11.67
C VAL A 188 7.55 5.86 -12.48
N ASN A 189 6.86 5.99 -13.62
CA ASN A 189 6.51 4.90 -14.53
C ASN A 189 5.82 3.69 -13.86
N PRO A 190 4.70 3.89 -13.14
CA PRO A 190 4.04 2.84 -12.39
C PRO A 190 3.53 1.71 -13.31
N LYS A 191 3.40 0.50 -12.74
CA LYS A 191 2.98 -0.68 -13.49
C LYS A 191 1.45 -0.75 -13.64
N GLU A 192 0.95 -1.63 -14.50
CA GLU A 192 -0.47 -1.75 -14.90
C GLU A 192 -1.49 -1.79 -13.76
N HIS A 193 -1.13 -2.36 -12.60
CA HIS A 193 -2.04 -2.42 -11.47
C HIS A 193 -2.46 -1.04 -10.96
N PHE A 194 -1.57 -0.05 -11.01
CA PHE A 194 -1.84 1.32 -10.58
C PHE A 194 -3.06 1.91 -11.29
N PHE A 195 -3.17 1.75 -12.61
CA PHE A 195 -4.19 2.38 -13.45
C PHE A 195 -5.63 1.88 -13.20
N LYS A 196 -5.79 0.82 -12.41
CA LYS A 196 -7.10 0.26 -12.06
C LYS A 196 -7.71 0.89 -10.82
N PHE A 197 -6.94 1.74 -10.09
CA PHE A 197 -7.35 2.33 -8.82
C PHE A 197 -7.49 3.84 -8.93
N ASP A 198 -8.31 4.41 -8.05
CA ASP A 198 -8.51 5.86 -7.99
C ASP A 198 -7.43 6.52 -7.14
N PHE A 199 -6.51 7.22 -7.79
CA PHE A 199 -5.51 8.10 -7.20
C PHE A 199 -5.68 9.56 -7.66
N LYS A 200 -6.86 9.91 -8.18
CA LYS A 200 -7.15 11.29 -8.62
C LYS A 200 -6.80 12.29 -7.53
N ASP A 201 -6.14 13.38 -7.91
CA ASP A 201 -5.66 14.50 -7.07
C ASP A 201 -4.47 14.15 -6.16
N ALA A 202 -4.10 12.88 -5.98
CA ALA A 202 -2.86 12.49 -5.33
C ALA A 202 -1.65 12.74 -6.25
N LYS A 203 -0.49 12.99 -5.65
CA LYS A 203 0.79 13.15 -6.34
C LYS A 203 1.71 12.01 -5.93
N TRP A 204 2.50 11.55 -6.88
CA TRP A 204 3.65 10.73 -6.57
C TRP A 204 4.63 11.54 -5.76
N VAL A 205 5.10 10.98 -4.67
CA VAL A 205 6.05 11.64 -3.77
C VAL A 205 7.23 10.74 -3.46
N TRP A 206 8.38 11.36 -3.26
CA TRP A 206 9.59 10.76 -2.75
C TRP A 206 10.43 11.83 -2.05
N THR A 207 11.71 11.57 -1.78
CA THR A 207 12.69 12.59 -1.43
C THR A 207 13.15 13.36 -2.67
N ALA A 208 14.13 14.23 -2.54
CA ALA A 208 14.67 14.99 -3.66
C ALA A 208 15.42 14.11 -4.69
N ASP A 209 15.86 12.93 -4.29
CA ASP A 209 16.50 11.94 -5.19
C ASP A 209 15.64 10.70 -5.31
N LEU A 210 14.95 10.58 -6.45
CA LEU A 210 14.07 9.46 -6.75
C LEU A 210 14.82 8.16 -7.01
N ASP A 211 16.06 8.26 -7.50
CA ASP A 211 16.81 7.12 -8.02
C ASP A 211 17.74 6.50 -6.96
N LEU A 212 18.26 7.29 -6.04
CA LEU A 212 19.27 6.82 -5.11
C LEU A 212 18.76 6.63 -3.68
N ASP A 213 17.64 7.24 -3.33
CA ASP A 213 17.06 7.13 -1.99
C ASP A 213 16.13 5.92 -1.91
N ASN A 214 16.64 4.81 -1.36
CA ASN A 214 16.01 3.49 -1.44
C ASN A 214 15.12 3.13 -0.23
N THR A 215 15.20 3.89 0.87
CA THR A 215 14.33 3.69 2.03
C THR A 215 13.93 5.03 2.60
N VAL A 216 12.65 5.34 2.49
CA VAL A 216 12.10 6.64 2.87
C VAL A 216 10.98 6.49 3.88
N VAL A 217 11.01 7.30 4.92
CA VAL A 217 9.87 7.44 5.83
C VAL A 217 9.12 8.72 5.49
N PHE A 218 7.82 8.57 5.30
CA PHE A 218 6.88 9.67 5.08
C PHE A 218 6.01 9.86 6.30
N ARG A 219 5.64 11.13 6.59
CA ARG A 219 4.71 11.45 7.66
C ARG A 219 3.78 12.59 7.24
N TYR A 220 2.53 12.48 7.66
CA TYR A 220 1.54 13.52 7.44
C TYR A 220 0.49 13.53 8.56
N ARG A 221 0.04 14.72 8.96
CA ARG A 221 -1.01 14.91 9.95
C ARG A 221 -2.22 15.57 9.32
N VAL A 222 -3.34 14.90 9.38
CA VAL A 222 -4.62 15.37 8.87
C VAL A 222 -5.42 15.94 10.04
N GLU A 223 -5.75 17.21 9.96
CA GLU A 223 -6.59 17.90 10.95
C GLU A 223 -8.04 17.99 10.43
N LYS A 224 -8.99 17.66 11.30
CA LYS A 224 -10.43 17.90 11.08
C LYS A 224 -11.05 18.36 12.42
N PRO A 225 -10.91 19.64 12.78
CA PRO A 225 -11.23 20.15 14.13
C PRO A 225 -12.65 19.84 14.60
N ASP A 226 -13.62 19.86 13.69
CA ASP A 226 -15.04 19.65 14.02
C ASP A 226 -15.47 18.17 13.97
N TRP A 227 -14.56 17.27 13.61
CA TRP A 227 -14.90 15.87 13.51
C TRP A 227 -15.08 15.24 14.89
N LYS A 228 -16.14 14.46 15.01
CA LYS A 228 -16.41 13.63 16.20
C LYS A 228 -16.81 12.23 15.76
N PRO A 229 -16.31 11.19 16.42
CA PRO A 229 -16.73 9.84 16.10
C PRO A 229 -18.22 9.66 16.40
N ARG A 230 -18.96 9.02 15.52
CA ARG A 230 -20.34 8.60 15.76
C ARG A 230 -20.43 7.51 16.84
N TRP A 231 -19.36 6.76 17.04
CA TRP A 231 -19.27 5.66 18.01
C TRP A 231 -18.59 6.11 19.31
N ASN A 232 -18.92 5.41 20.40
CA ASN A 232 -18.32 5.65 21.71
C ASN A 232 -17.70 4.40 22.35
N THR A 233 -17.56 3.33 21.58
CA THR A 233 -16.95 2.08 22.03
C THR A 233 -16.11 1.43 20.94
N ARG A 234 -15.06 0.73 21.36
CA ARG A 234 -14.18 -0.05 20.50
C ARG A 234 -13.87 -1.39 21.15
N PRO A 235 -13.74 -2.45 20.35
CA PRO A 235 -13.13 -3.66 20.86
C PRO A 235 -11.66 -3.42 21.22
N ASN A 236 -11.20 -4.12 22.22
CA ASN A 236 -9.76 -4.16 22.51
C ASN A 236 -9.08 -5.07 21.46
N HIS A 237 -8.16 -4.49 20.71
CA HIS A 237 -7.33 -5.19 19.74
C HIS A 237 -5.86 -5.10 20.16
N ASP A 238 -5.58 -5.35 21.43
CA ASP A 238 -4.19 -5.43 21.88
C ASP A 238 -3.51 -6.64 21.22
N ILE A 239 -2.62 -6.35 20.29
CA ILE A 239 -1.82 -7.33 19.55
C ILE A 239 -0.35 -7.31 20.01
N SER A 240 -0.04 -6.64 21.11
CA SER A 240 1.33 -6.45 21.59
C SER A 240 2.06 -7.77 21.83
N GLY A 241 1.34 -8.83 22.18
CA GLY A 241 1.86 -10.19 22.31
C GLY A 241 1.78 -11.05 21.04
N ALA A 242 1.10 -10.59 20.00
CA ALA A 242 0.77 -11.41 18.83
C ALA A 242 1.68 -11.17 17.62
N ILE A 243 2.55 -10.15 17.67
CA ILE A 243 3.43 -9.81 16.54
C ILE A 243 4.88 -10.20 16.85
N PRO A 244 5.36 -11.35 16.35
CA PRO A 244 6.72 -11.81 16.63
C PRO A 244 7.82 -11.02 15.89
N TRP A 245 7.47 -10.15 14.93
CA TRP A 245 8.45 -9.41 14.12
C TRP A 245 9.27 -8.35 14.89
N ARG A 246 8.88 -8.01 16.12
CA ARG A 246 9.72 -7.18 17.01
C ARG A 246 10.99 -7.89 17.50
N SER A 247 11.10 -9.20 17.30
CA SER A 247 12.23 -10.01 17.74
C SER A 247 13.23 -10.38 16.63
N VAL A 248 12.97 -10.00 15.39
CA VAL A 248 13.93 -10.18 14.29
C VAL A 248 14.89 -8.99 14.31
N LYS A 249 16.01 -9.18 15.01
CA LYS A 249 17.18 -8.29 14.98
C LYS A 249 18.05 -8.63 13.79
#